data_16599c84ea5c82538e0c0c2e9eb61465
#
_entry.id   16599c84ea5c82538e0c0c2e9eb61465
#
_cell.length_a   1.000
_cell.length_b   1.000
_cell.length_c   1.000
_cell.angle_alpha   90.00
_cell.angle_beta   90.00
_cell.angle_gamma   90.00
#
_symmetry.space_group_name_H-M   'P 1'
#
loop_
_entity.id
_entity.type
_entity.pdbx_description
1 polymer ?
#
loop_
_entity_poly.entity_id
_entity_poly.type
_entity_poly.pdbx_seq_one_letter_code
_entity_poly.pdbx_strand_id
1 'polypeptide(L)'
;MAVRVLIVDDAAFMRIMLKDILSKNGYEIVGEAENGIKAVSQFQEVKPDVVTMNITMPEMDGITAVKEIKAYDPDAKVIMCSAMGQQATVVEAIQAGACDFIVKPFQADRVLEAVRKAVG
;
A
#
# COMPACT_ATOMS: atom_id res chain seq x y z
N MET A 1 18.35 -9.18 4.75
CA MET A 1 18.03 -7.75 4.50
C MET A 1 16.57 -7.52 4.80
N ALA A 2 16.24 -6.40 5.41
CA ALA A 2 14.86 -6.09 5.73
C ALA A 2 14.07 -5.72 4.45
N VAL A 3 12.83 -6.17 4.40
CA VAL A 3 11.90 -5.75 3.34
C VAL A 3 11.51 -4.29 3.60
N ARG A 4 11.56 -3.47 2.57
CA ARG A 4 11.33 -2.03 2.63
C ARG A 4 9.91 -1.72 2.20
N VAL A 5 9.18 -1.00 3.05
CA VAL A 5 7.74 -0.74 2.86
C VAL A 5 7.45 0.76 2.79
N LEU A 6 6.67 1.16 1.79
CA LEU A 6 6.11 2.50 1.69
C LEU A 6 4.64 2.42 2.11
N ILE A 7 4.23 3.27 3.05
CA ILE A 7 2.86 3.28 3.58
C ILE A 7 2.13 4.51 3.05
N VAL A 8 0.99 4.31 2.39
CA VAL A 8 0.19 5.39 1.81
C VAL A 8 -1.24 5.35 2.36
N ASP A 9 -1.62 6.38 3.08
CA ASP A 9 -2.97 6.56 3.62
C ASP A 9 -3.12 8.03 3.99
N ASP A 10 -4.27 8.62 3.72
CA ASP A 10 -4.52 10.01 4.07
C ASP A 10 -4.74 10.21 5.57
N ALA A 11 -5.06 9.15 6.30
CA ALA A 11 -5.24 9.19 7.75
C ALA A 11 -3.93 8.87 8.46
N ALA A 12 -3.37 9.84 9.17
CA ALA A 12 -2.14 9.65 9.95
C ALA A 12 -2.27 8.50 10.94
N PHE A 13 -3.44 8.34 11.55
CA PHE A 13 -3.72 7.27 12.49
C PHE A 13 -3.52 5.88 11.85
N MET A 14 -3.99 5.71 10.61
CA MET A 14 -3.85 4.44 9.90
C MET A 14 -2.39 4.16 9.54
N ARG A 15 -1.64 5.20 9.16
CA ARG A 15 -0.21 5.04 8.89
C ARG A 15 0.53 4.60 10.14
N ILE A 16 0.18 5.17 11.30
CA ILE A 16 0.80 4.79 12.58
C ILE A 16 0.52 3.32 12.90
N MET A 17 -0.73 2.86 12.70
CA MET A 17 -1.10 1.47 12.95
C MET A 17 -0.31 0.50 12.09
N LEU A 18 -0.23 0.75 10.79
CA LEU A 18 0.53 -0.11 9.87
C LEU A 18 2.02 -0.08 10.18
N LYS A 19 2.55 1.10 10.46
CA LYS A 19 3.96 1.25 10.82
C LYS A 19 4.29 0.41 12.05
N ASP A 20 3.43 0.45 13.06
CA ASP A 20 3.63 -0.31 14.28
C ASP A 20 3.63 -1.82 14.01
N ILE A 21 2.63 -2.31 13.29
CA ILE A 21 2.51 -3.73 12.95
C ILE A 21 3.75 -4.21 12.18
N LEU A 22 4.13 -3.47 11.16
CA LEU A 22 5.20 -3.90 10.28
C LEU A 22 6.58 -3.75 10.93
N SER A 23 6.83 -2.66 11.64
CA SER A 23 8.11 -2.45 12.31
C SER A 23 8.40 -3.51 13.37
N LYS A 24 7.36 -3.91 14.11
CA LYS A 24 7.51 -4.93 15.14
C LYS A 24 7.82 -6.32 14.57
N ASN A 25 7.59 -6.50 13.28
CA ASN A 25 7.78 -7.78 12.61
C ASN A 25 8.93 -7.77 11.62
N GLY A 26 9.87 -6.84 11.79
CA GLY A 26 11.12 -6.85 11.05
C GLY A 26 11.10 -6.14 9.70
N TYR A 27 10.01 -5.45 9.36
CA TYR A 27 9.94 -4.68 8.12
C TYR A 27 10.45 -3.26 8.34
N GLU A 28 11.12 -2.71 7.33
CA GLU A 28 11.63 -1.35 7.38
C GLU A 28 10.67 -0.39 6.67
N ILE A 29 10.20 0.65 7.36
CA ILE A 29 9.33 1.66 6.78
C ILE A 29 10.22 2.73 6.18
N VAL A 30 10.23 2.82 4.85
CA VAL A 30 11.13 3.73 4.14
C VAL A 30 10.48 5.03 3.72
N GLY A 31 9.17 5.15 3.87
CA GLY A 31 8.47 6.38 3.55
C GLY A 31 6.99 6.30 3.87
N GLU A 32 6.35 7.46 3.87
CA GLU A 32 4.91 7.60 4.06
C GLU A 32 4.40 8.64 3.08
N ALA A 33 3.18 8.46 2.60
CA ALA A 33 2.52 9.42 1.74
C ALA A 33 1.06 9.55 2.15
N GLU A 34 0.47 10.73 1.96
CA GLU A 34 -0.89 11.03 2.39
C GLU A 34 -1.88 11.12 1.23
N ASN A 35 -1.40 10.97 -0.01
CA ASN A 35 -2.26 10.96 -1.20
C ASN A 35 -1.54 10.25 -2.34
N GLY A 36 -2.26 10.04 -3.45
CA GLY A 36 -1.72 9.31 -4.58
C GLY A 36 -0.58 10.01 -5.29
N ILE A 37 -0.59 11.35 -5.35
CA ILE A 37 0.47 12.12 -6.00
C ILE A 37 1.79 11.91 -5.25
N LYS A 38 1.75 12.06 -3.93
CA LYS A 38 2.94 11.85 -3.10
C LYS A 38 3.38 10.39 -3.11
N ALA A 39 2.42 9.46 -3.22
CA ALA A 39 2.73 8.04 -3.30
C ALA A 39 3.58 7.72 -4.52
N VAL A 40 3.19 8.23 -5.69
CA VAL A 40 3.95 8.02 -6.93
C VAL A 40 5.35 8.62 -6.80
N SER A 41 5.44 9.85 -6.31
CA SER A 41 6.71 10.54 -6.11
C SER A 41 7.62 9.80 -5.13
N GLN A 42 7.09 9.37 -3.98
CA GLN A 42 7.83 8.62 -2.98
C GLN A 42 8.29 7.26 -3.52
N PHE A 43 7.43 6.58 -4.27
CA PHE A 43 7.80 5.30 -4.88
C PHE A 43 9.03 5.44 -5.76
N GLN A 44 9.06 6.47 -6.61
CA GLN A 44 10.19 6.70 -7.49
C GLN A 44 11.47 7.04 -6.71
N GLU A 45 11.32 7.76 -5.61
CA GLU A 45 12.45 8.21 -4.80
C GLU A 45 13.03 7.09 -3.95
N VAL A 46 12.18 6.35 -3.21
CA VAL A 46 12.67 5.36 -2.24
C VAL A 46 12.72 3.93 -2.78
N LYS A 47 12.03 3.66 -3.87
CA LYS A 47 12.01 2.32 -4.52
C LYS A 47 11.77 1.20 -3.52
N PRO A 48 10.58 1.17 -2.88
CA PRO A 48 10.29 0.17 -1.86
C PRO A 48 10.09 -1.22 -2.46
N ASP A 49 10.16 -2.23 -1.62
CA ASP A 49 9.86 -3.60 -2.04
C ASP A 49 8.36 -3.84 -2.14
N VAL A 50 7.58 -3.15 -1.32
CA VAL A 50 6.12 -3.27 -1.31
C VAL A 50 5.50 -1.96 -0.84
N VAL A 51 4.29 -1.67 -1.35
CA VAL A 51 3.51 -0.47 -0.99
C VAL A 51 2.18 -0.92 -0.40
N THR A 52 1.77 -0.31 0.71
CA THR A 52 0.38 -0.41 1.18
C THR A 52 -0.33 0.87 0.77
N MET A 53 -1.42 0.77 0.03
CA MET A 53 -2.08 1.89 -0.63
C MET A 53 -3.56 1.97 -0.28
N ASN A 54 -3.96 3.03 0.43
CA ASN A 54 -5.38 3.29 0.67
C ASN A 54 -6.07 3.61 -0.66
N ILE A 55 -7.32 3.17 -0.82
CA ILE A 55 -8.06 3.39 -2.08
C ILE A 55 -8.54 4.83 -2.19
N THR A 56 -9.26 5.32 -1.19
CA THR A 56 -9.87 6.66 -1.23
C THR A 56 -8.97 7.69 -0.57
N MET A 57 -8.48 8.63 -1.36
CA MET A 57 -7.60 9.71 -0.88
C MET A 57 -7.86 10.98 -1.65
N PRO A 58 -7.56 12.17 -1.06
CA PRO A 58 -7.69 13.42 -1.80
C PRO A 58 -6.67 13.52 -2.92
N GLU A 59 -6.92 14.39 -3.88
CA GLU A 59 -6.10 14.75 -5.03
C GLU A 59 -5.92 13.62 -6.04
N MET A 60 -5.38 12.47 -5.64
CA MET A 60 -5.27 11.30 -6.50
C MET A 60 -5.57 10.08 -5.65
N ASP A 61 -6.55 9.27 -6.07
CA ASP A 61 -6.93 8.06 -5.34
C ASP A 61 -5.90 6.93 -5.53
N GLY A 62 -6.07 5.87 -4.74
CA GLY A 62 -5.14 4.75 -4.75
C GLY A 62 -5.14 3.96 -6.06
N ILE A 63 -6.26 3.85 -6.73
CA ILE A 63 -6.35 3.11 -7.99
C ILE A 63 -5.55 3.83 -9.08
N THR A 64 -5.72 5.15 -9.18
CA THR A 64 -4.95 5.95 -10.13
C THR A 64 -3.46 5.87 -9.81
N ALA A 65 -3.10 5.94 -8.52
CA ALA A 65 -1.71 5.84 -8.08
C ALA A 65 -1.11 4.48 -8.46
N VAL A 66 -1.85 3.38 -8.28
CA VAL A 66 -1.37 2.04 -8.67
C VAL A 66 -1.09 1.99 -10.17
N LYS A 67 -1.99 2.54 -10.98
CA LYS A 67 -1.79 2.56 -12.44
C LYS A 67 -0.50 3.29 -12.80
N GLU A 68 -0.24 4.44 -12.18
CA GLU A 68 0.97 5.22 -12.45
C GLU A 68 2.23 4.52 -11.94
N ILE A 69 2.17 3.93 -10.76
CA ILE A 69 3.30 3.18 -10.20
C ILE A 69 3.63 1.98 -11.09
N LYS A 70 2.62 1.22 -11.54
CA LYS A 70 2.83 0.07 -12.41
C LYS A 70 3.32 0.46 -13.80
N ALA A 71 2.94 1.64 -14.27
CA ALA A 71 3.47 2.17 -15.54
C ALA A 71 4.96 2.52 -15.40
N TYR A 72 5.37 3.03 -14.24
CA TYR A 72 6.76 3.34 -13.94
C TYR A 72 7.58 2.07 -13.70
N ASP A 73 7.02 1.12 -12.95
CA ASP A 73 7.68 -0.14 -12.59
C ASP A 73 6.66 -1.29 -12.66
N PRO A 74 6.65 -2.05 -13.77
CA PRO A 74 5.68 -3.15 -13.92
C PRO A 74 5.79 -4.24 -12.85
N ASP A 75 6.92 -4.34 -12.17
CA ASP A 75 7.14 -5.35 -11.12
C ASP A 75 6.77 -4.83 -9.72
N ALA A 76 6.27 -3.59 -9.62
CA ALA A 76 5.90 -3.02 -8.33
C ALA A 76 4.85 -3.88 -7.63
N LYS A 77 5.00 -4.05 -6.31
CA LYS A 77 4.07 -4.79 -5.47
C LYS A 77 3.26 -3.80 -4.65
N VAL A 78 1.96 -3.73 -4.94
CA VAL A 78 1.06 -2.80 -4.24
C VAL A 78 -0.08 -3.59 -3.62
N ILE A 79 -0.25 -3.43 -2.32
CA ILE A 79 -1.35 -4.04 -1.55
C ILE A 79 -2.35 -2.93 -1.26
N MET A 80 -3.60 -3.12 -1.69
CA MET A 80 -4.65 -2.11 -1.44
C MET A 80 -5.21 -2.25 -0.04
N CYS A 81 -5.55 -1.12 0.57
CA CYS A 81 -6.21 -1.08 1.86
C CYS A 81 -7.61 -0.48 1.63
N SER A 82 -8.65 -1.23 1.94
CA SER A 82 -10.03 -0.83 1.65
C SER A 82 -10.88 -0.81 2.90
N ALA A 83 -11.92 0.04 2.91
CA ALA A 83 -12.96 -0.02 3.91
C ALA A 83 -13.90 -1.16 3.56
N MET A 84 -14.67 -1.63 4.55
CA MET A 84 -15.71 -2.62 4.31
C MET A 84 -16.74 -2.06 3.31
N GLY A 85 -17.23 -2.93 2.43
CA GLY A 85 -18.21 -2.54 1.44
C GLY A 85 -17.64 -1.99 0.13
N GLN A 86 -16.33 -2.05 -0.05
CA GLN A 86 -15.68 -1.54 -1.26
C GLN A 86 -15.26 -2.64 -2.24
N GLN A 87 -16.03 -3.74 -2.30
CA GLN A 87 -15.66 -4.90 -3.13
C GLN A 87 -15.47 -4.55 -4.61
N ALA A 88 -16.37 -3.72 -5.18
CA ALA A 88 -16.24 -3.33 -6.57
C ALA A 88 -14.97 -2.53 -6.82
N THR A 89 -14.61 -1.67 -5.88
CA THR A 89 -13.39 -0.85 -5.96
C THR A 89 -12.14 -1.72 -5.82
N VAL A 90 -12.20 -2.75 -4.99
CA VAL A 90 -11.10 -3.71 -4.84
C VAL A 90 -10.85 -4.45 -6.15
N VAL A 91 -11.92 -4.90 -6.83
CA VAL A 91 -11.79 -5.58 -8.13
C VAL A 91 -11.12 -4.64 -9.14
N GLU A 92 -11.55 -3.37 -9.18
CA GLU A 92 -10.95 -2.37 -10.05
C GLU A 92 -9.46 -2.17 -9.75
N ALA A 93 -9.09 -2.16 -8.46
CA ALA A 93 -7.69 -2.01 -8.04
C ALA A 93 -6.83 -3.18 -8.48
N ILE A 94 -7.35 -4.41 -8.36
CA ILE A 94 -6.64 -5.61 -8.81
C ILE A 94 -6.45 -5.58 -10.32
N GLN A 95 -7.47 -5.17 -11.06
CA GLN A 95 -7.37 -5.01 -12.52
C GLN A 95 -6.35 -3.94 -12.89
N ALA A 96 -6.18 -2.92 -12.05
CA ALA A 96 -5.18 -1.87 -12.26
C ALA A 96 -3.74 -2.33 -11.97
N GLY A 97 -3.58 -3.48 -11.32
CA GLY A 97 -2.27 -4.06 -11.08
C GLY A 97 -1.89 -4.31 -9.63
N ALA A 98 -2.80 -4.07 -8.67
CA ALA A 98 -2.54 -4.40 -7.28
C ALA A 98 -2.42 -5.92 -7.11
N CYS A 99 -1.54 -6.37 -6.23
CA CYS A 99 -1.30 -7.81 -6.06
C CYS A 99 -2.16 -8.44 -4.96
N ASP A 100 -2.71 -7.63 -4.06
CA ASP A 100 -3.54 -8.14 -2.96
C ASP A 100 -4.32 -6.97 -2.35
N PHE A 101 -5.18 -7.27 -1.38
CA PHE A 101 -5.88 -6.24 -0.64
C PHE A 101 -6.07 -6.67 0.82
N ILE A 102 -6.22 -5.69 1.72
CA ILE A 102 -6.57 -5.90 3.11
C ILE A 102 -7.71 -4.95 3.47
N VAL A 103 -8.59 -5.37 4.38
CA VAL A 103 -9.78 -4.62 4.74
C VAL A 103 -9.61 -4.01 6.13
N LYS A 104 -10.01 -2.75 6.28
CA LYS A 104 -10.01 -2.07 7.57
C LYS A 104 -11.21 -2.53 8.41
N PRO A 105 -11.09 -2.65 9.73
CA PRO A 105 -9.90 -2.36 10.55
C PRO A 105 -8.81 -3.41 10.33
N PHE A 106 -7.55 -2.99 10.42
CA PHE A 106 -6.42 -3.88 10.14
C PHE A 106 -6.29 -4.99 11.17
N GLN A 107 -6.16 -6.21 10.67
CA GLN A 107 -5.80 -7.38 11.46
C GLN A 107 -4.32 -7.64 11.23
N ALA A 108 -3.52 -7.64 12.28
CA ALA A 108 -2.06 -7.78 12.14
C ALA A 108 -1.68 -9.02 11.33
N ASP A 109 -2.30 -10.17 11.63
CA ASP A 109 -2.03 -11.41 10.91
C ASP A 109 -2.28 -11.28 9.41
N ARG A 110 -3.38 -10.63 9.04
CA ARG A 110 -3.75 -10.46 7.64
C ARG A 110 -2.79 -9.52 6.91
N VAL A 111 -2.39 -8.42 7.58
CA VAL A 111 -1.41 -7.48 7.03
C VAL A 111 -0.09 -8.19 6.75
N LEU A 112 0.40 -8.94 7.74
CA LEU A 112 1.67 -9.65 7.62
C LEU A 112 1.62 -10.73 6.55
N GLU A 113 0.49 -11.44 6.43
CA GLU A 113 0.31 -12.44 5.38
C GLU A 113 0.39 -11.81 3.99
N ALA A 114 -0.31 -10.68 3.78
CA ALA A 114 -0.33 -10.00 2.49
C ALA A 114 1.06 -9.51 2.10
N VAL A 115 1.79 -8.91 3.03
CA VAL A 115 3.14 -8.40 2.76
C VAL A 115 4.10 -9.56 2.48
N ARG A 116 4.03 -10.62 3.27
CA ARG A 116 4.89 -11.79 3.07
C ARG A 116 4.68 -12.42 1.70
N LYS A 117 3.43 -12.56 1.28
CA LYS A 117 3.12 -13.12 -0.04
C LYS A 117 3.57 -12.21 -1.17
N ALA A 118 3.45 -10.90 -1.00
CA ALA A 118 3.83 -9.95 -2.03
C ALA A 118 5.33 -9.99 -2.34
N VAL A 119 6.16 -10.17 -1.31
CA VAL A 119 7.62 -10.15 -1.47
C VAL A 119 8.24 -11.55 -1.51
N GLY A 120 7.45 -12.55 -1.17
CA GLY A 120 7.89 -13.94 -1.21
C GLY A 120 7.72 -14.55 -2.55
#